data_80a32531a1227e00965371d97ef6b7d9
#
_entry.id   80a32531a1227e00965371d97ef6b7d9
#
_cell.length_a   1.000
_cell.length_b   1.000
_cell.length_c   1.000
_cell.angle_alpha   90.00
_cell.angle_beta   90.00
_cell.angle_gamma   90.00
#
_symmetry.space_group_name_H-M   'P 1'
#
loop_
_entity.id
_entity.type
_entity.pdbx_description
1 polymer ?
#
loop_
_entity_poly.entity_id
_entity_poly.type
_entity_poly.pdbx_seq_one_letter_code
_entity_poly.pdbx_strand_id
1 'polypeptide(L)'
;VSEAIIRNIAIHYEVIGHEGPWIALTPGSRRPYNELLNLSKEIASVGYRVLLHDRRNCGSSEVGFDASASEHEVWADDLHELALQLNALPLVVGGSSAGARLAILFAIRHPKATQGMLLWRLTGGLDAVNHLAQEYYGQFIALAQNAGMDAICQSEHFRSLIEARPSNLNKLKSTPVEEFIRTMTYWRECFLESSTLPIVGASEEQLHAISSPACLIAGNDVIHTPVTARKAAKLLTNCEIHENVVTHYPDDQLLKEWDRQEWKQAEPKLAKIFTAFLKNHSIQ
;
A
#
# COMPACT_ATOMS: atom_id res chain seq x y z
N VAL A 1 10.44 -0.22 17.77
CA VAL A 1 10.78 -0.39 16.36
C VAL A 1 11.60 -1.67 16.22
N SER A 2 11.23 -2.54 15.31
CA SER A 2 11.79 -3.87 15.15
C SER A 2 12.10 -4.16 13.67
N GLU A 3 12.87 -5.22 13.44
CA GLU A 3 13.22 -5.70 12.11
C GLU A 3 12.98 -7.22 12.02
N ALA A 4 12.52 -7.69 10.87
CA ALA A 4 12.36 -9.11 10.55
C ALA A 4 12.96 -9.41 9.17
N ILE A 5 13.54 -10.59 9.01
CA ILE A 5 13.99 -11.05 7.69
C ILE A 5 12.84 -11.80 7.01
N ILE A 6 12.31 -11.20 5.96
CA ILE A 6 11.16 -11.68 5.21
C ILE A 6 11.59 -11.94 3.77
N ARG A 7 11.51 -13.19 3.33
CA ARG A 7 11.92 -13.58 1.97
C ARG A 7 13.28 -12.97 1.57
N ASN A 8 14.27 -13.11 2.49
CA ASN A 8 15.64 -12.57 2.38
C ASN A 8 15.76 -11.04 2.30
N ILE A 9 14.75 -10.30 2.73
CA ILE A 9 14.74 -8.84 2.82
C ILE A 9 14.53 -8.44 4.27
N ALA A 10 15.32 -7.51 4.76
CA ALA A 10 15.11 -6.89 6.07
C ALA A 10 13.94 -5.92 6.02
N ILE A 11 12.85 -6.29 6.68
CA ILE A 11 11.62 -5.48 6.78
C ILE A 11 11.56 -4.80 8.14
N HIS A 12 11.48 -3.48 8.11
CA HIS A 12 11.35 -2.63 9.28
C HIS A 12 9.88 -2.50 9.68
N TYR A 13 9.54 -2.71 10.96
CA TYR A 13 8.14 -2.68 11.41
C TYR A 13 8.00 -2.16 12.85
N GLU A 14 6.78 -1.79 13.19
CA GLU A 14 6.36 -1.41 14.54
C GLU A 14 4.98 -1.97 14.85
N VAL A 15 4.75 -2.34 16.10
CA VAL A 15 3.44 -2.75 16.61
C VAL A 15 2.96 -1.72 17.61
N ILE A 16 1.77 -1.16 17.37
CA ILE A 16 1.10 -0.22 18.26
C ILE A 16 -0.05 -0.94 18.95
N GLY A 17 -0.13 -0.83 20.27
CA GLY A 17 -1.07 -1.60 21.10
C GLY A 17 -0.50 -2.94 21.56
N HIS A 18 -1.11 -3.53 22.62
CA HIS A 18 -0.58 -4.71 23.30
C HIS A 18 -1.51 -5.92 23.24
N GLU A 19 -2.80 -5.69 22.99
CA GLU A 19 -3.83 -6.72 23.04
C GLU A 19 -4.89 -6.49 21.95
N GLY A 20 -5.77 -7.47 21.77
CA GLY A 20 -6.86 -7.43 20.81
C GLY A 20 -6.48 -7.96 19.42
N PRO A 21 -7.43 -7.91 18.47
CA PRO A 21 -7.22 -8.36 17.10
C PRO A 21 -6.15 -7.57 16.37
N TRP A 22 -5.52 -8.23 15.41
CA TRP A 22 -4.48 -7.63 14.60
C TRP A 22 -5.05 -6.87 13.40
N ILE A 23 -4.48 -5.69 13.16
CA ILE A 23 -4.74 -4.86 11.99
C ILE A 23 -3.39 -4.50 11.38
N ALA A 24 -3.17 -4.78 10.10
CA ALA A 24 -2.01 -4.27 9.37
C ALA A 24 -2.41 -3.06 8.54
N LEU A 25 -1.76 -1.92 8.73
CA LEU A 25 -2.01 -0.71 7.96
C LEU A 25 -0.79 -0.32 7.12
N THR A 26 -1.04 0.01 5.87
CA THR A 26 0.00 0.36 4.88
C THR A 26 -0.26 1.74 4.27
N PRO A 27 0.72 2.65 4.25
CA PRO A 27 0.58 3.97 3.63
C PRO A 27 0.53 3.92 2.10
N GLY A 28 0.19 5.05 1.50
CA GLY A 28 0.18 5.24 0.06
C GLY A 28 1.58 5.30 -0.56
N SER A 29 1.66 5.39 -1.89
CA SER A 29 2.89 5.49 -2.69
C SER A 29 4.00 4.55 -2.17
N ARG A 30 5.25 4.97 -2.16
CA ARG A 30 6.38 4.29 -1.50
C ARG A 30 6.78 4.98 -0.19
N ARG A 31 5.80 5.42 0.59
CA ARG A 31 6.02 6.18 1.82
C ARG A 31 6.33 5.28 3.00
N PRO A 32 7.07 5.79 4.00
CA PRO A 32 7.38 5.07 5.21
C PRO A 32 6.13 4.90 6.11
N TYR A 33 6.12 3.86 6.91
CA TYR A 33 4.98 3.49 7.77
C TYR A 33 4.59 4.55 8.80
N ASN A 34 5.56 5.38 9.22
CA ASN A 34 5.33 6.39 10.24
C ASN A 34 4.30 7.46 9.84
N GLU A 35 3.96 7.55 8.57
CA GLU A 35 2.85 8.39 8.08
C GLU A 35 1.51 8.02 8.72
N LEU A 36 1.32 6.75 9.13
CA LEU A 36 0.09 6.25 9.72
C LEU A 36 0.14 6.11 11.26
N LEU A 37 1.18 6.61 11.92
CA LEU A 37 1.35 6.47 13.37
C LEU A 37 0.18 7.05 14.18
N ASN A 38 -0.34 8.20 13.80
CA ASN A 38 -1.45 8.82 14.54
C ASN A 38 -2.74 8.02 14.39
N LEU A 39 -3.11 7.68 13.16
CA LEU A 39 -4.26 6.80 12.90
C LEU A 39 -4.14 5.48 13.65
N SER A 40 -2.94 4.88 13.67
CA SER A 40 -2.70 3.61 14.34
C SER A 40 -2.82 3.73 15.86
N LYS A 41 -2.37 4.83 16.46
CA LYS A 41 -2.54 5.10 17.90
C LYS A 41 -4.02 5.26 18.27
N GLU A 42 -4.80 5.96 17.47
CA GLU A 42 -6.24 6.11 17.65
C GLU A 42 -6.96 4.74 17.63
N ILE A 43 -6.62 3.90 16.66
CA ILE A 43 -7.21 2.54 16.55
C ILE A 43 -6.75 1.65 17.71
N ALA A 44 -5.47 1.69 18.06
CA ALA A 44 -4.93 0.89 19.16
C ALA A 44 -5.51 1.29 20.52
N SER A 45 -5.84 2.59 20.72
CA SER A 45 -6.41 3.08 21.97
C SER A 45 -7.76 2.48 22.33
N VAL A 46 -8.42 1.83 21.37
CA VAL A 46 -9.74 1.18 21.58
C VAL A 46 -9.68 -0.35 21.53
N GLY A 47 -8.48 -0.94 21.73
CA GLY A 47 -8.31 -2.37 21.97
C GLY A 47 -7.88 -3.18 20.73
N TYR A 48 -7.09 -2.63 19.85
CA TYR A 48 -6.50 -3.33 18.70
C TYR A 48 -4.98 -3.31 18.73
N ARG A 49 -4.35 -4.30 18.10
CA ARG A 49 -2.92 -4.30 17.78
C ARG A 49 -2.74 -3.89 16.34
N VAL A 50 -2.02 -2.80 16.10
CA VAL A 50 -1.78 -2.29 14.74
C VAL A 50 -0.34 -2.56 14.33
N LEU A 51 -0.16 -3.40 13.31
CA LEU A 51 1.11 -3.67 12.65
C LEU A 51 1.33 -2.63 11.55
N LEU A 52 2.39 -1.88 11.68
CA LEU A 52 2.92 -0.97 10.68
C LEU A 52 4.23 -1.50 10.15
N HIS A 53 4.47 -1.40 8.84
CA HIS A 53 5.73 -1.84 8.25
C HIS A 53 6.14 -0.99 7.06
N ASP A 54 7.42 -0.81 6.88
CA ASP A 54 7.98 -0.34 5.63
C ASP A 54 8.04 -1.52 4.66
N ARG A 55 7.36 -1.42 3.53
CA ARG A 55 7.46 -2.43 2.47
C ARG A 55 8.89 -2.46 1.91
N ARG A 56 9.33 -3.53 1.26
CA ARG A 56 10.57 -3.47 0.50
C ARG A 56 10.57 -2.27 -0.44
N ASN A 57 11.69 -1.65 -0.64
CA ASN A 57 11.87 -0.40 -1.41
C ASN A 57 11.15 0.81 -0.79
N CYS A 58 10.82 0.78 0.50
CA CYS A 58 10.16 1.89 1.21
C CYS A 58 10.81 2.12 2.58
N GLY A 59 10.85 3.38 3.02
CA GLY A 59 11.29 3.76 4.36
C GLY A 59 12.64 3.19 4.76
N SER A 60 12.69 2.54 5.93
CA SER A 60 13.91 1.92 6.48
C SER A 60 14.08 0.44 6.13
N SER A 61 13.20 -0.14 5.34
CA SER A 61 13.36 -1.50 4.85
C SER A 61 14.41 -1.61 3.76
N GLU A 62 14.88 -2.82 3.55
CA GLU A 62 15.88 -3.13 2.56
C GLU A 62 15.32 -3.04 1.13
N VAL A 63 16.17 -2.63 0.18
CA VAL A 63 15.82 -2.68 -1.25
C VAL A 63 15.89 -4.11 -1.78
N GLY A 64 14.99 -4.42 -2.72
CA GLY A 64 14.97 -5.74 -3.36
C GLY A 64 14.10 -5.76 -4.61
N PHE A 65 14.64 -6.36 -5.67
CA PHE A 65 14.04 -6.39 -7.01
C PHE A 65 13.64 -7.82 -7.34
N ASP A 66 12.41 -8.21 -6.94
CA ASP A 66 11.86 -9.55 -7.14
C ASP A 66 10.82 -9.52 -8.28
N ALA A 67 11.21 -10.05 -9.44
CA ALA A 67 10.36 -10.14 -10.62
C ALA A 67 9.50 -11.43 -10.68
N SER A 68 9.30 -12.13 -9.56
CA SER A 68 8.44 -13.32 -9.52
C SER A 68 6.95 -12.98 -9.66
N ALA A 69 6.57 -11.74 -9.32
CA ALA A 69 5.22 -11.20 -9.42
C ALA A 69 5.28 -9.67 -9.56
N SER A 70 4.14 -9.00 -9.71
CA SER A 70 4.09 -7.54 -9.63
C SER A 70 4.59 -7.03 -8.28
N GLU A 71 5.13 -5.80 -8.22
CA GLU A 71 5.66 -5.23 -6.98
C GLU A 71 4.64 -5.29 -5.82
N HIS A 72 3.36 -5.06 -6.13
CA HIS A 72 2.30 -5.03 -5.11
C HIS A 72 1.90 -6.42 -4.62
N GLU A 73 1.98 -7.43 -5.47
CA GLU A 73 1.80 -8.83 -5.05
C GLU A 73 2.97 -9.29 -4.18
N VAL A 74 4.19 -8.89 -4.54
CA VAL A 74 5.38 -9.13 -3.72
C VAL A 74 5.23 -8.50 -2.33
N TRP A 75 4.72 -7.26 -2.24
CA TRP A 75 4.43 -6.61 -0.96
C TRP A 75 3.34 -7.32 -0.15
N ALA A 76 2.31 -7.85 -0.81
CA ALA A 76 1.24 -8.61 -0.14
C ALA A 76 1.79 -9.91 0.46
N ASP A 77 2.65 -10.62 -0.27
CA ASP A 77 3.30 -11.84 0.21
C ASP A 77 4.30 -11.54 1.35
N ASP A 78 5.04 -10.44 1.26
CA ASP A 78 5.93 -10.00 2.36
C ASP A 78 5.15 -9.69 3.63
N LEU A 79 4.01 -9.01 3.53
CA LEU A 79 3.15 -8.74 4.68
C LEU A 79 2.60 -10.04 5.28
N HIS A 80 2.20 -11.01 4.44
CA HIS A 80 1.73 -12.30 4.92
C HIS A 80 2.81 -13.03 5.74
N GLU A 81 4.04 -13.11 5.22
CA GLU A 81 5.15 -13.75 5.90
C GLU A 81 5.53 -13.01 7.20
N LEU A 82 5.52 -11.67 7.20
CA LEU A 82 5.74 -10.88 8.40
C LEU A 82 4.66 -11.15 9.45
N ALA A 83 3.40 -11.15 9.06
CA ALA A 83 2.29 -11.43 9.96
C ALA A 83 2.33 -12.88 10.51
N LEU A 84 2.76 -13.83 9.69
CA LEU A 84 2.97 -15.22 10.11
C LEU A 84 4.05 -15.32 11.18
N GLN A 85 5.22 -14.70 10.97
CA GLN A 85 6.32 -14.69 11.96
C GLN A 85 5.93 -14.03 13.29
N LEU A 86 5.01 -13.04 13.25
CA LEU A 86 4.52 -12.35 14.43
C LEU A 86 3.34 -13.05 15.12
N ASN A 87 2.89 -14.20 14.61
CA ASN A 87 1.65 -14.87 15.03
C ASN A 87 0.43 -13.91 15.00
N ALA A 88 0.36 -13.08 13.96
CA ALA A 88 -0.65 -12.04 13.79
C ALA A 88 -1.79 -12.45 12.84
N LEU A 89 -1.79 -13.69 12.36
CA LEU A 89 -2.83 -14.19 11.45
C LEU A 89 -3.95 -14.93 12.19
N PRO A 90 -5.20 -14.86 11.72
CA PRO A 90 -5.68 -13.96 10.66
C PRO A 90 -5.77 -12.51 11.15
N LEU A 91 -5.72 -11.55 10.22
CA LEU A 91 -5.73 -10.12 10.55
C LEU A 91 -6.67 -9.31 9.63
N VAL A 92 -6.99 -8.10 10.08
CA VAL A 92 -7.57 -7.07 9.20
C VAL A 92 -6.43 -6.40 8.45
N VAL A 93 -6.58 -6.25 7.14
CA VAL A 93 -5.57 -5.59 6.30
C VAL A 93 -6.13 -4.29 5.73
N GLY A 94 -5.34 -3.22 5.75
CA GLY A 94 -5.84 -1.94 5.26
C GLY A 94 -4.75 -1.00 4.78
N GLY A 95 -5.18 0.09 4.16
CA GLY A 95 -4.24 1.11 3.71
C GLY A 95 -4.83 2.14 2.78
N SER A 96 -3.98 3.11 2.44
CA SER A 96 -4.26 4.21 1.52
C SER A 96 -3.63 3.95 0.16
N SER A 97 -4.34 4.20 -0.94
CA SER A 97 -3.77 4.20 -2.29
C SER A 97 -2.99 2.90 -2.61
N ALA A 98 -1.66 2.95 -2.71
CA ALA A 98 -0.83 1.76 -2.87
C ALA A 98 -1.01 0.76 -1.72
N GLY A 99 -1.24 1.22 -0.49
CA GLY A 99 -1.56 0.38 0.66
C GLY A 99 -2.95 -0.27 0.56
N ALA A 100 -3.95 0.43 0.03
CA ALA A 100 -5.26 -0.16 -0.21
C ALA A 100 -5.21 -1.24 -1.29
N ARG A 101 -4.41 -1.04 -2.33
CA ARG A 101 -4.13 -2.03 -3.37
C ARG A 101 -3.44 -3.26 -2.80
N LEU A 102 -2.41 -3.06 -1.97
CA LEU A 102 -1.75 -4.15 -1.25
C LEU A 102 -2.78 -4.94 -0.41
N ALA A 103 -3.68 -4.27 0.32
CA ALA A 103 -4.69 -4.92 1.14
C ALA A 103 -5.65 -5.80 0.32
N ILE A 104 -6.08 -5.33 -0.84
CA ILE A 104 -6.92 -6.10 -1.76
C ILE A 104 -6.17 -7.32 -2.31
N LEU A 105 -4.93 -7.14 -2.76
CA LEU A 105 -4.10 -8.24 -3.24
C LEU A 105 -3.79 -9.25 -2.14
N PHE A 106 -3.58 -8.79 -0.90
CA PHE A 106 -3.46 -9.67 0.25
C PHE A 106 -4.72 -10.53 0.45
N ALA A 107 -5.91 -9.93 0.38
CA ALA A 107 -7.17 -10.65 0.53
C ALA A 107 -7.41 -11.67 -0.62
N ILE A 108 -7.01 -11.33 -1.85
CA ILE A 108 -7.08 -12.24 -3.00
C ILE A 108 -6.12 -13.42 -2.84
N ARG A 109 -4.87 -13.17 -2.46
CA ARG A 109 -3.81 -14.18 -2.39
C ARG A 109 -3.84 -15.01 -1.11
N HIS A 110 -4.28 -14.40 0.00
CA HIS A 110 -4.30 -14.99 1.34
C HIS A 110 -5.69 -14.90 2.00
N PRO A 111 -6.77 -15.44 1.37
CA PRO A 111 -8.14 -15.24 1.84
C PRO A 111 -8.38 -15.78 3.26
N LYS A 112 -7.71 -16.87 3.66
CA LYS A 112 -7.83 -17.44 5.02
C LYS A 112 -7.09 -16.61 6.08
N ALA A 113 -6.16 -15.76 5.69
CA ALA A 113 -5.42 -14.87 6.56
C ALA A 113 -6.12 -13.50 6.73
N THR A 114 -7.21 -13.24 5.99
CA THR A 114 -7.90 -11.96 5.95
C THR A 114 -9.21 -12.01 6.71
N GLN A 115 -9.32 -11.25 7.82
CA GLN A 115 -10.56 -11.10 8.60
C GLN A 115 -11.45 -9.97 8.09
N GLY A 116 -10.87 -8.94 7.49
CA GLY A 116 -11.56 -7.78 6.96
C GLY A 116 -10.60 -6.82 6.28
N MET A 117 -11.16 -5.81 5.63
CA MET A 117 -10.38 -4.81 4.91
C MET A 117 -10.78 -3.39 5.32
N LEU A 118 -9.79 -2.52 5.50
CA LEU A 118 -9.93 -1.08 5.75
C LEU A 118 -9.28 -0.31 4.61
N LEU A 119 -10.07 0.18 3.66
CA LEU A 119 -9.58 0.71 2.39
C LEU A 119 -9.90 2.18 2.26
N TRP A 120 -8.94 2.99 1.83
CA TRP A 120 -9.22 4.37 1.46
C TRP A 120 -8.36 4.83 0.30
N ARG A 121 -8.90 5.77 -0.48
CA ARG A 121 -8.24 6.33 -1.68
C ARG A 121 -7.85 5.25 -2.69
N LEU A 122 -8.80 4.42 -3.13
CA LEU A 122 -8.55 3.44 -4.19
C LEU A 122 -8.15 4.10 -5.51
N THR A 123 -7.19 3.50 -6.18
CA THR A 123 -6.68 3.96 -7.48
C THR A 123 -7.29 3.13 -8.61
N GLY A 124 -7.72 3.78 -9.67
CA GLY A 124 -8.21 3.14 -10.89
C GLY A 124 -8.38 4.14 -12.03
N GLY A 125 -8.55 3.61 -13.24
CA GLY A 125 -8.70 4.40 -14.45
C GLY A 125 -7.39 4.67 -15.20
N LEU A 126 -7.52 4.87 -16.50
CA LEU A 126 -6.39 4.95 -17.44
C LEU A 126 -5.39 6.06 -17.10
N ASP A 127 -5.88 7.26 -16.80
CA ASP A 127 -5.01 8.42 -16.54
C ASP A 127 -4.20 8.24 -15.25
N ALA A 128 -4.84 7.73 -14.18
CA ALA A 128 -4.16 7.42 -12.94
C ALA A 128 -3.11 6.31 -13.11
N VAL A 129 -3.44 5.27 -13.86
CA VAL A 129 -2.51 4.16 -14.15
C VAL A 129 -1.30 4.66 -14.94
N ASN A 130 -1.50 5.41 -16.01
CA ASN A 130 -0.40 5.92 -16.83
C ASN A 130 0.52 6.87 -16.05
N HIS A 131 -0.08 7.79 -15.27
CA HIS A 131 0.68 8.72 -14.44
C HIS A 131 1.55 7.98 -13.42
N LEU A 132 0.95 7.05 -12.67
CA LEU A 132 1.66 6.31 -11.62
C LEU A 132 2.68 5.31 -12.18
N ALA A 133 2.41 4.68 -13.33
CA ALA A 133 3.38 3.81 -14.00
C ALA A 133 4.65 4.57 -14.41
N GLN A 134 4.48 5.83 -14.85
CA GLN A 134 5.62 6.70 -15.15
C GLN A 134 6.37 7.12 -13.87
N GLU A 135 5.62 7.49 -12.82
CA GLU A 135 6.21 7.93 -11.56
C GLU A 135 6.92 6.80 -10.81
N TYR A 136 6.32 5.61 -10.73
CA TYR A 136 6.92 4.52 -9.95
C TYR A 136 8.02 3.76 -10.69
N TYR A 137 7.94 3.70 -12.01
CA TYR A 137 8.83 2.84 -12.79
C TYR A 137 9.51 3.56 -13.96
N GLY A 138 8.75 4.25 -14.82
CA GLY A 138 9.27 4.79 -16.08
C GLY A 138 10.42 5.75 -15.90
N GLN A 139 10.35 6.65 -14.92
CA GLN A 139 11.45 7.58 -14.64
C GLN A 139 12.74 6.88 -14.22
N PHE A 140 12.66 5.79 -13.44
CA PHE A 140 13.83 5.04 -12.98
C PHE A 140 14.41 4.16 -14.09
N ILE A 141 13.57 3.59 -14.96
CA ILE A 141 14.01 2.86 -16.15
C ILE A 141 14.84 3.80 -17.03
N ALA A 142 14.30 4.98 -17.37
CA ALA A 142 14.99 5.96 -18.19
C ALA A 142 16.30 6.45 -17.54
N LEU A 143 16.29 6.69 -16.24
CA LEU A 143 17.47 7.11 -15.49
C LEU A 143 18.57 6.04 -15.51
N ALA A 144 18.20 4.77 -15.26
CA ALA A 144 19.15 3.65 -15.27
C ALA A 144 19.74 3.41 -16.67
N GLN A 145 18.92 3.50 -17.73
CA GLN A 145 19.37 3.37 -19.11
C GLN A 145 20.39 4.45 -19.52
N ASN A 146 20.17 5.68 -19.07
CA ASN A 146 20.99 6.81 -19.47
C ASN A 146 22.25 7.00 -18.62
N ALA A 147 22.20 6.66 -17.33
CA ALA A 147 23.24 7.02 -16.37
C ALA A 147 23.57 5.94 -15.33
N GLY A 148 22.99 4.75 -15.45
CA GLY A 148 23.34 3.58 -14.64
C GLY A 148 22.91 3.65 -13.18
N MET A 149 23.40 2.69 -12.38
CA MET A 149 22.98 2.53 -10.99
C MET A 149 23.48 3.64 -10.05
N ASP A 150 24.58 4.32 -10.39
CA ASP A 150 25.05 5.47 -9.60
C ASP A 150 24.03 6.62 -9.64
N ALA A 151 23.41 6.88 -10.78
CA ALA A 151 22.34 7.88 -10.90
C ALA A 151 21.08 7.44 -10.15
N ILE A 152 20.75 6.15 -10.17
CA ILE A 152 19.65 5.61 -9.36
C ILE A 152 19.91 5.87 -7.87
N CYS A 153 21.10 5.59 -7.35
CA CYS A 153 21.46 5.87 -5.96
C CYS A 153 21.32 7.36 -5.57
N GLN A 154 21.49 8.27 -6.52
CA GLN A 154 21.41 9.72 -6.32
C GLN A 154 19.98 10.28 -6.50
N SER A 155 19.07 9.51 -7.10
CA SER A 155 17.68 9.94 -7.27
C SER A 155 17.00 10.14 -5.90
N GLU A 156 16.05 11.05 -5.82
CA GLU A 156 15.41 11.44 -4.55
C GLU A 156 14.91 10.24 -3.76
N HIS A 157 14.16 9.35 -4.41
CA HIS A 157 13.60 8.16 -3.76
C HIS A 157 14.69 7.23 -3.22
N PHE A 158 15.65 6.79 -4.07
CA PHE A 158 16.65 5.82 -3.63
C PHE A 158 17.69 6.43 -2.69
N ARG A 159 17.98 7.72 -2.80
CA ARG A 159 18.81 8.43 -1.83
C ARG A 159 18.17 8.44 -0.44
N SER A 160 16.86 8.70 -0.35
CA SER A 160 16.15 8.64 0.94
C SER A 160 16.18 7.24 1.56
N LEU A 161 16.10 6.18 0.76
CA LEU A 161 16.25 4.79 1.23
C LEU A 161 17.68 4.47 1.72
N ILE A 162 18.69 5.06 1.07
CA ILE A 162 20.09 4.92 1.51
C ILE A 162 20.33 5.68 2.81
N GLU A 163 19.79 6.89 2.94
CA GLU A 163 19.87 7.69 4.16
C GLU A 163 19.20 6.98 5.36
N ALA A 164 18.02 6.38 5.12
CA ALA A 164 17.31 5.62 6.14
C ALA A 164 17.97 4.26 6.49
N ARG A 165 18.62 3.62 5.51
CA ARG A 165 19.34 2.35 5.66
C ARG A 165 20.62 2.36 4.79
N PRO A 166 21.78 2.71 5.37
CA PRO A 166 23.03 2.83 4.59
C PRO A 166 23.46 1.57 3.83
N SER A 167 23.09 0.37 4.32
CA SER A 167 23.37 -0.91 3.62
C SER A 167 22.69 -1.01 2.25
N ASN A 168 21.62 -0.26 1.99
CA ASN A 168 20.96 -0.20 0.71
C ASN A 168 21.86 0.31 -0.41
N LEU A 169 22.86 1.15 -0.11
CA LEU A 169 23.82 1.62 -1.10
C LEU A 169 24.60 0.46 -1.74
N ASN A 170 25.12 -0.44 -0.91
CA ASN A 170 25.88 -1.59 -1.40
C ASN A 170 25.00 -2.52 -2.23
N LYS A 171 23.77 -2.73 -1.80
CA LYS A 171 22.81 -3.59 -2.49
C LYS A 171 22.41 -3.02 -3.86
N LEU A 172 22.12 -1.73 -3.92
CA LEU A 172 21.85 -1.03 -5.19
C LEU A 172 23.04 -1.07 -6.14
N LYS A 173 24.25 -0.80 -5.65
CA LYS A 173 25.47 -0.83 -6.48
C LYS A 173 25.85 -2.22 -6.96
N SER A 174 25.51 -3.27 -6.22
CA SER A 174 25.74 -4.66 -6.63
C SER A 174 24.67 -5.22 -7.55
N THR A 175 23.53 -4.54 -7.70
CA THR A 175 22.48 -4.93 -8.64
C THR A 175 22.91 -4.61 -10.08
N PRO A 176 22.99 -5.60 -10.99
CA PRO A 176 23.27 -5.32 -12.40
C PRO A 176 22.20 -4.39 -12.99
N VAL A 177 22.64 -3.37 -13.75
CA VAL A 177 21.72 -2.37 -14.31
C VAL A 177 20.65 -3.01 -15.20
N GLU A 178 21.00 -4.04 -15.95
CA GLU A 178 20.09 -4.79 -16.81
C GLU A 178 19.02 -5.54 -16.01
N GLU A 179 19.38 -6.06 -14.83
CA GLU A 179 18.45 -6.71 -13.92
C GLU A 179 17.47 -5.70 -13.32
N PHE A 180 17.98 -4.57 -12.87
CA PHE A 180 17.15 -3.47 -12.39
C PHE A 180 16.15 -3.00 -13.45
N ILE A 181 16.62 -2.71 -14.67
CA ILE A 181 15.77 -2.27 -15.79
C ILE A 181 14.73 -3.34 -16.13
N ARG A 182 15.12 -4.60 -16.22
CA ARG A 182 14.20 -5.72 -16.52
C ARG A 182 13.10 -5.83 -15.48
N THR A 183 13.43 -5.77 -14.18
CA THR A 183 12.46 -5.88 -13.09
C THR A 183 11.51 -4.69 -13.07
N MET A 184 12.05 -3.47 -13.18
CA MET A 184 11.23 -2.25 -13.23
C MET A 184 10.30 -2.23 -14.46
N THR A 185 10.78 -2.72 -15.60
CA THR A 185 9.97 -2.84 -16.83
C THR A 185 8.83 -3.84 -16.63
N TYR A 186 9.11 -5.02 -16.09
CA TYR A 186 8.11 -6.02 -15.78
C TYR A 186 7.02 -5.47 -14.81
N TRP A 187 7.43 -4.81 -13.73
CA TRP A 187 6.49 -4.19 -12.79
C TRP A 187 5.65 -3.08 -13.42
N ARG A 188 6.27 -2.29 -14.32
CA ARG A 188 5.55 -1.26 -15.08
C ARG A 188 4.51 -1.87 -16.00
N GLU A 189 4.82 -2.94 -16.70
CA GLU A 189 3.91 -3.66 -17.59
C GLU A 189 2.72 -4.22 -16.80
N CYS A 190 2.97 -4.96 -15.72
CA CYS A 190 1.91 -5.44 -14.81
C CYS A 190 1.01 -4.29 -14.31
N PHE A 191 1.59 -3.13 -14.03
CA PHE A 191 0.82 -1.97 -13.60
C PHE A 191 -0.04 -1.41 -14.73
N LEU A 192 0.49 -1.27 -15.94
CA LEU A 192 -0.22 -0.76 -17.11
C LEU A 192 -1.36 -1.69 -17.58
N GLU A 193 -1.21 -3.00 -17.43
CA GLU A 193 -2.30 -3.98 -17.70
C GLU A 193 -3.55 -3.71 -16.85
N SER A 194 -3.37 -3.05 -15.69
CA SER A 194 -4.49 -2.66 -14.81
C SER A 194 -5.33 -1.51 -15.34
N SER A 195 -4.98 -0.88 -16.46
CA SER A 195 -5.68 0.31 -17.00
C SER A 195 -7.16 0.08 -17.34
N THR A 196 -7.53 -1.16 -17.65
CA THR A 196 -8.91 -1.57 -17.96
C THR A 196 -9.63 -2.23 -16.78
N LEU A 197 -8.92 -2.48 -15.67
CA LEU A 197 -9.49 -3.11 -14.48
C LEU A 197 -10.33 -2.12 -13.65
N PRO A 198 -11.26 -2.60 -12.81
CA PRO A 198 -12.05 -1.75 -11.90
C PRO A 198 -11.19 -0.90 -10.99
N ILE A 199 -10.13 -1.50 -10.49
CA ILE A 199 -9.07 -0.89 -9.69
C ILE A 199 -7.72 -1.44 -10.14
N VAL A 200 -6.65 -0.75 -9.79
CA VAL A 200 -5.30 -1.25 -10.13
C VAL A 200 -5.02 -2.57 -9.41
N GLY A 201 -4.72 -3.60 -10.19
CA GLY A 201 -4.26 -4.90 -9.71
C GLY A 201 -5.36 -5.95 -9.43
N ALA A 202 -6.67 -5.62 -9.61
CA ALA A 202 -7.73 -6.59 -9.37
C ALA A 202 -8.85 -6.54 -10.43
N SER A 203 -9.22 -7.69 -10.96
CA SER A 203 -10.35 -7.86 -11.88
C SER A 203 -11.70 -7.86 -11.14
N GLU A 204 -12.78 -7.74 -11.90
CA GLU A 204 -14.15 -7.86 -11.35
C GLU A 204 -14.37 -9.20 -10.68
N GLU A 205 -13.95 -10.28 -11.31
CA GLU A 205 -14.06 -11.65 -10.77
C GLU A 205 -13.29 -11.81 -9.46
N GLN A 206 -12.06 -11.29 -9.39
CA GLN A 206 -11.25 -11.33 -8.18
C GLN A 206 -11.88 -10.54 -7.04
N LEU A 207 -12.46 -9.37 -7.31
CA LEU A 207 -13.15 -8.57 -6.30
C LEU A 207 -14.41 -9.27 -5.79
N HIS A 208 -15.20 -9.90 -6.68
CA HIS A 208 -16.38 -10.68 -6.28
C HIS A 208 -16.04 -11.91 -5.42
N ALA A 209 -14.87 -12.50 -5.64
CA ALA A 209 -14.41 -13.67 -4.89
C ALA A 209 -13.97 -13.33 -3.43
N ILE A 210 -13.77 -12.06 -3.09
CA ILE A 210 -13.41 -11.66 -1.74
C ILE A 210 -14.65 -11.77 -0.83
N SER A 211 -14.58 -12.67 0.15
CA SER A 211 -15.66 -12.89 1.12
C SER A 211 -15.53 -12.06 2.39
N SER A 212 -14.32 -11.57 2.68
CA SER A 212 -14.05 -10.76 3.88
C SER A 212 -14.77 -9.42 3.80
N PRO A 213 -15.33 -8.93 4.93
CA PRO A 213 -16.00 -7.62 4.95
C PRO A 213 -15.00 -6.49 4.68
N ALA A 214 -15.46 -5.45 4.00
CA ALA A 214 -14.65 -4.30 3.63
C ALA A 214 -15.31 -2.98 4.06
N CYS A 215 -14.54 -2.11 4.71
CA CYS A 215 -14.87 -0.71 4.89
C CYS A 215 -14.09 0.11 3.86
N LEU A 216 -14.78 0.83 3.01
CA LEU A 216 -14.17 1.60 1.92
C LEU A 216 -14.50 3.09 2.07
N ILE A 217 -13.46 3.90 2.19
CA ILE A 217 -13.59 5.36 2.18
C ILE A 217 -13.17 5.90 0.81
N ALA A 218 -14.08 6.59 0.16
CA ALA A 218 -13.86 7.16 -1.17
C ALA A 218 -12.74 8.22 -1.12
N GLY A 219 -11.90 8.21 -2.15
CA GLY A 219 -10.94 9.29 -2.38
C GLY A 219 -11.63 10.57 -2.85
N ASN A 220 -10.84 11.62 -3.00
CA ASN A 220 -11.34 12.96 -3.29
C ASN A 220 -10.58 13.67 -4.42
N ASP A 221 -9.80 12.91 -5.22
CA ASP A 221 -8.89 13.48 -6.21
C ASP A 221 -8.87 12.70 -7.54
N VAL A 222 -8.16 13.22 -8.55
CA VAL A 222 -8.10 12.66 -9.91
C VAL A 222 -7.47 11.26 -9.97
N ILE A 223 -6.60 10.93 -9.02
CA ILE A 223 -5.97 9.61 -8.93
C ILE A 223 -6.86 8.64 -8.14
N HIS A 224 -7.59 9.17 -7.16
CA HIS A 224 -8.42 8.42 -6.22
C HIS A 224 -9.87 8.90 -6.31
N THR A 225 -10.47 8.67 -7.47
CA THR A 225 -11.81 9.23 -7.75
C THR A 225 -12.90 8.52 -6.93
N PRO A 226 -13.95 9.23 -6.51
CA PRO A 226 -15.13 8.60 -5.90
C PRO A 226 -15.78 7.55 -6.82
N VAL A 227 -15.65 7.72 -8.15
CA VAL A 227 -16.17 6.76 -9.13
C VAL A 227 -15.48 5.41 -9.00
N THR A 228 -14.16 5.40 -8.84
CA THR A 228 -13.38 4.17 -8.60
C THR A 228 -13.84 3.47 -7.32
N ALA A 229 -14.04 4.22 -6.24
CA ALA A 229 -14.53 3.68 -4.98
C ALA A 229 -15.92 3.05 -5.10
N ARG A 230 -16.87 3.74 -5.75
CA ARG A 230 -18.23 3.22 -5.99
C ARG A 230 -18.21 1.95 -6.86
N LYS A 231 -17.36 1.90 -7.89
CA LYS A 231 -17.20 0.71 -8.73
C LYS A 231 -16.69 -0.47 -7.91
N ALA A 232 -15.65 -0.27 -7.11
CA ALA A 232 -15.10 -1.30 -6.24
C ALA A 232 -16.12 -1.78 -5.19
N ALA A 233 -16.85 -0.86 -4.56
CA ALA A 233 -17.87 -1.20 -3.55
C ALA A 233 -19.01 -2.05 -4.10
N LYS A 234 -19.38 -1.88 -5.37
CA LYS A 234 -20.40 -2.72 -6.03
C LYS A 234 -19.91 -4.13 -6.33
N LEU A 235 -18.60 -4.31 -6.49
CA LEU A 235 -17.98 -5.58 -6.83
C LEU A 235 -17.57 -6.39 -5.60
N LEU A 236 -17.26 -5.73 -4.50
CA LEU A 236 -17.01 -6.37 -3.21
C LEU A 236 -18.33 -6.84 -2.60
N THR A 237 -18.45 -8.14 -2.31
CA THR A 237 -19.70 -8.78 -1.88
C THR A 237 -20.23 -8.23 -0.54
N ASN A 238 -19.32 -7.84 0.37
CA ASN A 238 -19.65 -7.34 1.70
C ASN A 238 -18.86 -6.04 1.96
N CYS A 239 -19.33 -4.92 1.40
CA CYS A 239 -18.65 -3.63 1.45
C CYS A 239 -19.54 -2.52 1.98
N GLU A 240 -19.07 -1.86 3.04
CA GLU A 240 -19.59 -0.59 3.54
C GLU A 240 -18.78 0.56 2.94
N ILE A 241 -19.43 1.44 2.16
CA ILE A 241 -18.77 2.60 1.55
C ILE A 241 -19.13 3.89 2.26
N HIS A 242 -18.11 4.73 2.51
CA HIS A 242 -18.25 6.08 3.06
C HIS A 242 -17.74 7.09 2.04
N GLU A 243 -18.61 7.98 1.62
CA GLU A 243 -18.29 9.09 0.73
C GLU A 243 -18.22 10.40 1.50
N ASN A 244 -17.55 11.41 0.94
CA ASN A 244 -17.46 12.76 1.51
C ASN A 244 -16.89 12.83 2.93
N VAL A 245 -16.03 11.87 3.28
CA VAL A 245 -15.30 11.89 4.56
C VAL A 245 -14.29 13.02 4.58
N VAL A 246 -13.62 13.23 3.45
CA VAL A 246 -12.78 14.39 3.13
C VAL A 246 -13.39 15.13 1.95
N THR A 247 -13.33 16.45 1.95
CA THR A 247 -13.90 17.28 0.89
C THR A 247 -13.29 16.93 -0.47
N HIS A 248 -14.15 16.86 -1.49
CA HIS A 248 -13.70 16.69 -2.87
C HIS A 248 -13.11 18.00 -3.41
N TYR A 249 -11.99 17.92 -4.10
CA TYR A 249 -11.33 19.05 -4.74
C TYR A 249 -11.51 19.00 -6.26
N PRO A 250 -11.50 20.16 -6.94
CA PRO A 250 -11.46 20.22 -8.40
C PRO A 250 -10.24 19.49 -8.96
N ASP A 251 -10.41 18.84 -10.10
CA ASP A 251 -9.47 17.89 -10.70
C ASP A 251 -8.06 18.46 -10.97
N ASP A 252 -7.96 19.76 -11.25
CA ASP A 252 -6.71 20.41 -11.60
C ASP A 252 -5.77 20.73 -10.41
N GLN A 253 -6.29 20.68 -9.18
CA GLN A 253 -5.50 21.05 -7.99
C GLN A 253 -4.73 19.88 -7.35
N LEU A 254 -5.00 18.65 -7.72
CA LEU A 254 -4.74 17.47 -6.94
C LEU A 254 -3.47 16.70 -7.25
N LEU A 255 -2.96 16.83 -8.47
CA LEU A 255 -1.69 16.21 -8.86
C LEU A 255 -0.47 16.84 -8.19
N LYS A 256 -0.62 18.01 -7.56
CA LYS A 256 0.48 18.78 -6.97
C LYS A 256 0.70 18.56 -5.47
N GLU A 257 -0.25 17.94 -4.78
CA GLU A 257 -0.21 17.88 -3.31
C GLU A 257 -0.63 16.51 -2.77
N TRP A 258 0.27 15.53 -2.85
CA TRP A 258 0.08 14.19 -2.29
C TRP A 258 -0.01 14.17 -0.75
N ASP A 259 0.65 15.11 -0.06
CA ASP A 259 0.72 15.23 1.39
C ASP A 259 -0.37 16.12 1.94
N ARG A 260 -1.58 15.72 1.73
CA ARG A 260 -2.68 16.56 2.11
C ARG A 260 -2.93 16.58 3.58
N GLN A 261 -2.87 17.79 4.11
CA GLN A 261 -3.21 18.08 5.51
C GLN A 261 -4.61 17.55 5.86
N GLU A 262 -5.54 17.60 4.91
CA GLU A 262 -6.94 17.22 5.09
C GLU A 262 -7.10 15.74 5.45
N TRP A 263 -6.33 14.85 4.84
CA TRP A 263 -6.34 13.43 5.18
C TRP A 263 -5.74 13.16 6.56
N LYS A 264 -4.67 13.87 6.92
CA LYS A 264 -4.10 13.83 8.29
C LYS A 264 -5.07 14.37 9.33
N GLN A 265 -5.74 15.48 9.03
CA GLN A 265 -6.77 16.05 9.91
C GLN A 265 -8.01 15.14 10.04
N ALA A 266 -8.29 14.32 9.04
CA ALA A 266 -9.39 13.36 9.04
C ALA A 266 -9.06 12.06 9.80
N GLU A 267 -7.83 11.78 10.21
CA GLU A 267 -7.44 10.54 10.87
C GLU A 267 -8.32 10.16 12.08
N PRO A 268 -8.73 11.06 12.98
CA PRO A 268 -9.66 10.73 14.06
C PRO A 268 -11.06 10.30 13.54
N LYS A 269 -11.50 10.87 12.42
CA LYS A 269 -12.77 10.47 11.78
C LYS A 269 -12.63 9.11 11.11
N LEU A 270 -11.49 8.85 10.44
CA LEU A 270 -11.17 7.54 9.86
C LEU A 270 -11.14 6.46 10.96
N ALA A 271 -10.44 6.72 12.07
CA ALA A 271 -10.37 5.79 13.20
C ALA A 271 -11.76 5.43 13.73
N LYS A 272 -12.65 6.40 13.89
CA LYS A 272 -14.04 6.17 14.34
C LYS A 272 -14.83 5.31 13.35
N ILE A 273 -14.73 5.58 12.05
CA ILE A 273 -15.41 4.80 11.01
C ILE A 273 -14.89 3.36 11.03
N PHE A 274 -13.58 3.18 10.99
CA PHE A 274 -12.94 1.87 10.97
C PHE A 274 -13.27 1.05 12.22
N THR A 275 -13.17 1.64 13.40
CA THR A 275 -13.45 0.92 14.64
C THR A 275 -14.94 0.60 14.83
N ALA A 276 -15.85 1.45 14.33
CA ALA A 276 -17.27 1.13 14.28
C ALA A 276 -17.57 -0.05 13.35
N PHE A 277 -16.97 -0.04 12.14
CA PHE A 277 -17.07 -1.14 11.20
C PHE A 277 -16.57 -2.46 11.79
N LEU A 278 -15.39 -2.46 12.42
CA LEU A 278 -14.81 -3.66 13.03
C LEU A 278 -15.72 -4.24 14.12
N LYS A 279 -16.30 -3.39 14.97
CA LYS A 279 -17.27 -3.81 16.00
C LYS A 279 -18.53 -4.41 15.39
N ASN A 280 -19.09 -3.81 14.35
CA ASN A 280 -20.29 -4.28 13.65
C ASN A 280 -20.07 -5.68 13.02
N HIS A 281 -18.84 -6.01 12.65
CA HIS A 281 -18.48 -7.30 12.08
C HIS A 281 -17.87 -8.27 13.11
N SER A 282 -18.02 -7.99 14.42
CA SER A 282 -17.52 -8.84 15.52
C SER A 282 -16.01 -9.12 15.47
N ILE A 283 -15.25 -8.21 14.92
CA ILE A 283 -13.78 -8.23 14.93
C ILE A 283 -13.32 -7.42 16.16
N GLN A 284 -13.30 -8.12 17.31
CA GLN A 284 -12.99 -7.52 18.63
C GLN A 284 -11.88 -8.29 19.34
#